data_aeb2fc7d2729a23e0174ec38e2d21559
#
_entry.id   aeb2fc7d2729a23e0174ec38e2d21559
#
_cell.length_a   1.000
_cell.length_b   1.000
_cell.length_c   1.000
_cell.angle_alpha   90.00
_cell.angle_beta   90.00
_cell.angle_gamma   90.00
#
_symmetry.space_group_name_H-M   'P 1'
#
loop_
_entity.id
_entity.type
_entity.pdbx_description
1 polymer ?
#
loop_
_entity_poly.entity_id
_entity_poly.type
_entity_poly.pdbx_seq_one_letter_code
_entity_poly.pdbx_strand_id
1 'polypeptide(L)'
;QTQGQENLITRYNRMWQSENCGVCANILYWRIYYMDKYIFDEINGLWYELQEDYYIPCLILSEEETQPIGLWGQHHKQYLKEHRHIVYTTMLIEGTLNRYLADINQQAEQMFHRLIEEMAQKQGVTEQLKAKQPMEWIGLMNNIQACAREIVNNEIIFS
;
A
#
# COMPACT_ATOMS: atom_id res chain seq x y z
N GLN A 1 -26.79 -22.95 17.12
CA GLN A 1 -26.96 -22.46 18.51
C GLN A 1 -26.39 -21.06 18.58
N THR A 2 -27.22 -20.10 18.19
CA THR A 2 -26.99 -18.66 18.30
C THR A 2 -27.64 -18.21 19.59
N GLN A 3 -26.89 -18.14 20.66
CA GLN A 3 -27.27 -17.43 21.88
C GLN A 3 -26.54 -16.07 21.88
N GLY A 4 -27.28 -15.04 21.55
CA GLY A 4 -27.62 -13.88 22.35
C GLY A 4 -26.43 -13.08 22.89
N GLN A 5 -25.74 -12.30 22.04
CA GLN A 5 -25.12 -11.07 22.52
C GLN A 5 -26.24 -10.03 22.65
N GLU A 6 -26.90 -9.97 23.80
CA GLU A 6 -27.69 -8.79 24.17
C GLU A 6 -26.76 -7.59 24.16
N ASN A 7 -27.05 -6.64 23.28
CA ASN A 7 -26.33 -5.37 23.17
C ASN A 7 -26.28 -4.70 24.54
N LEU A 8 -25.09 -4.33 24.99
CA LEU A 8 -24.82 -3.58 26.23
C LEU A 8 -25.75 -2.37 26.36
N ILE A 9 -26.14 -1.75 25.25
CA ILE A 9 -27.11 -0.64 25.17
C ILE A 9 -28.50 -1.07 25.67
N THR A 10 -28.97 -2.26 25.35
CA THR A 10 -30.28 -2.77 25.80
C THR A 10 -30.26 -3.08 27.29
N ARG A 11 -29.14 -3.51 27.82
CA ARG A 11 -28.91 -3.75 29.25
C ARG A 11 -28.81 -2.43 30.02
N TYR A 12 -28.23 -1.40 29.42
CA TYR A 12 -28.15 -0.03 29.95
C TYR A 12 -29.53 0.63 30.02
N ASN A 13 -30.34 0.55 28.98
CA ASN A 13 -31.67 1.16 28.95
C ASN A 13 -32.63 0.50 29.93
N ARG A 14 -32.45 -0.78 30.26
CA ARG A 14 -33.25 -1.47 31.25
C ARG A 14 -32.90 -1.06 32.68
N MET A 15 -31.64 -0.64 32.94
CA MET A 15 -31.20 -0.11 34.22
C MET A 15 -31.72 1.33 34.48
N TRP A 16 -32.01 2.08 33.41
CA TRP A 16 -32.50 3.45 33.53
C TRP A 16 -34.00 3.60 33.83
N GLN A 17 -34.77 2.52 33.70
CA GLN A 17 -36.22 2.54 33.97
C GLN A 17 -36.60 2.19 35.42
N SER A 18 -35.67 1.82 36.26
CA SER A 18 -35.92 1.56 37.67
C SER A 18 -35.26 2.59 38.57
N GLU A 19 -35.99 3.66 38.81
CA GLU A 19 -36.11 4.39 40.08
C GLU A 19 -34.97 5.21 40.65
N ASN A 20 -35.30 6.52 40.78
CA ASN A 20 -35.03 7.38 41.97
C ASN A 20 -34.04 6.83 42.98
N CYS A 21 -32.77 7.13 42.83
CA CYS A 21 -31.85 7.08 43.94
C CYS A 21 -30.75 8.13 43.76
N GLY A 22 -30.45 8.88 44.77
CA GLY A 22 -29.51 10.00 44.89
C GLY A 22 -28.03 9.70 44.59
N VAL A 23 -27.76 8.90 43.56
CA VAL A 23 -26.41 8.48 43.12
C VAL A 23 -26.02 9.14 41.82
N CYS A 24 -26.80 10.10 41.32
CA CYS A 24 -26.59 10.74 39.99
C CYS A 24 -25.27 11.51 39.88
N ALA A 25 -24.63 11.92 40.94
CA ALA A 25 -23.35 12.61 40.94
C ALA A 25 -22.15 11.67 40.60
N ASN A 26 -22.26 10.39 40.95
CA ASN A 26 -21.19 9.41 40.74
C ASN A 26 -21.22 8.81 39.34
N ILE A 27 -22.39 8.77 38.67
CA ILE A 27 -22.56 8.20 37.33
C ILE A 27 -22.00 9.13 36.25
N LEU A 28 -22.10 10.44 36.44
CA LEU A 28 -21.45 11.44 35.59
C LEU A 28 -19.93 11.37 35.66
N TYR A 29 -19.37 11.05 36.81
CA TYR A 29 -17.93 10.89 37.01
C TYR A 29 -17.40 9.62 36.33
N TRP A 30 -18.19 8.53 36.32
CA TRP A 30 -17.84 7.28 35.62
C TRP A 30 -17.97 7.39 34.09
N ARG A 31 -18.85 8.26 33.58
CA ARG A 31 -19.03 8.48 32.13
C ARG A 31 -17.87 9.24 31.49
N ILE A 32 -17.14 10.02 32.28
CA ILE A 32 -15.92 10.75 31.82
C ILE A 32 -14.71 9.81 31.84
N TYR A 33 -14.73 8.71 32.63
CA TYR A 33 -13.57 7.81 32.79
C TYR A 33 -13.58 6.57 31.89
N TYR A 34 -14.70 6.26 31.22
CA TYR A 34 -14.80 5.13 30.31
C TYR A 34 -15.24 5.65 28.93
N MET A 35 -14.30 6.30 28.22
CA MET A 35 -14.46 6.49 26.80
C MET A 35 -14.22 5.12 26.14
N ASP A 36 -15.21 4.65 25.36
CA ASP A 36 -15.05 3.40 24.62
C ASP A 36 -13.83 3.53 23.71
N LYS A 37 -12.95 2.53 23.79
CA LYS A 37 -11.72 2.52 22.97
C LYS A 37 -12.02 2.61 21.48
N TYR A 38 -13.15 2.07 21.05
CA TYR A 38 -13.61 2.09 19.67
C TYR A 38 -15.05 2.55 19.61
N ILE A 39 -15.35 3.49 18.71
CA ILE A 39 -16.70 3.93 18.38
C ILE A 39 -16.94 3.78 16.88
N PHE A 40 -18.18 3.40 16.52
CA PHE A 40 -18.62 3.34 15.13
C PHE A 40 -19.54 4.51 14.82
N ASP A 41 -19.23 5.26 13.78
CA ASP A 41 -20.06 6.35 13.28
C ASP A 41 -20.94 5.83 12.13
N GLU A 42 -22.26 5.77 12.38
CA GLU A 42 -23.23 5.29 11.41
C GLU A 42 -23.40 6.22 10.20
N ILE A 43 -23.02 7.51 10.34
CA ILE A 43 -23.20 8.51 9.27
C ILE A 43 -22.17 8.30 8.16
N ASN A 44 -20.92 8.06 8.54
CA ASN A 44 -19.80 7.88 7.60
C ASN A 44 -19.34 6.43 7.47
N GLY A 45 -19.85 5.50 8.30
CA GLY A 45 -19.54 4.08 8.25
C GLY A 45 -18.12 3.74 8.72
N LEU A 46 -17.47 4.62 9.48
CA LEU A 46 -16.10 4.44 9.92
C LEU A 46 -16.01 4.06 11.39
N TRP A 47 -15.01 3.23 11.71
CA TRP A 47 -14.61 2.99 13.09
C TRP A 47 -13.55 4.01 13.50
N TYR A 48 -13.63 4.44 14.75
CA TYR A 48 -12.68 5.36 15.37
C TYR A 48 -12.06 4.72 16.59
N GLU A 49 -10.76 4.89 16.76
CA GLU A 49 -10.00 4.49 17.94
C GLU A 49 -9.65 5.71 18.78
N LEU A 50 -9.86 5.59 20.09
CA LEU A 50 -9.46 6.62 21.03
C LEU A 50 -7.94 6.60 21.22
N GLN A 51 -7.28 7.68 20.85
CA GLN A 51 -5.87 7.93 21.12
C GLN A 51 -5.76 9.17 22.02
N GLU A 52 -5.32 8.99 23.25
CA GLU A 52 -5.30 10.03 24.28
C GLU A 52 -6.70 10.65 24.46
N ASP A 53 -6.93 11.87 23.98
CA ASP A 53 -8.19 12.62 24.13
C ASP A 53 -8.98 12.75 22.81
N TYR A 54 -8.52 12.15 21.72
CA TYR A 54 -9.10 12.29 20.39
C TYR A 54 -9.45 10.96 19.76
N TYR A 55 -10.58 10.92 19.02
CA TYR A 55 -10.94 9.78 18.19
C TYR A 55 -10.35 9.91 16.79
N ILE A 56 -9.50 8.94 16.42
CA ILE A 56 -8.86 8.88 15.11
C ILE A 56 -9.55 7.79 14.29
N PRO A 57 -9.93 8.06 13.02
CA PRO A 57 -10.56 7.07 12.17
C PRO A 57 -9.61 5.90 11.89
N CYS A 58 -10.09 4.67 12.09
CA CYS A 58 -9.38 3.44 11.75
C CYS A 58 -9.46 3.22 10.23
N LEU A 59 -8.57 3.88 9.49
CA LEU A 59 -8.46 3.68 8.05
C LEU A 59 -7.61 2.45 7.80
N ILE A 60 -8.23 1.38 7.33
CA ILE A 60 -7.53 0.18 6.87
C ILE A 60 -7.33 0.35 5.37
N LEU A 61 -6.07 0.47 4.96
CA LEU A 61 -5.72 0.41 3.54
C LEU A 61 -6.03 -1.00 3.04
N SER A 62 -6.64 -1.10 1.86
CA SER A 62 -6.83 -2.40 1.22
C SER A 62 -5.47 -3.07 1.00
N GLU A 63 -5.41 -4.40 1.06
CA GLU A 63 -4.15 -5.15 0.83
C GLU A 63 -3.53 -4.82 -0.54
N GLU A 64 -4.33 -4.40 -1.52
CA GLU A 64 -3.89 -3.98 -2.84
C GLU A 64 -3.04 -2.69 -2.80
N GLU A 65 -3.26 -1.81 -1.81
CA GLU A 65 -2.52 -0.55 -1.67
C GLU A 65 -1.16 -0.72 -0.98
N THR A 66 -0.93 -1.87 -0.34
CA THR A 66 0.32 -2.18 0.38
C THR A 66 1.37 -2.87 -0.50
N GLN A 67 1.10 -3.13 -1.78
CA GLN A 67 2.10 -3.75 -2.65
C GLN A 67 3.32 -2.83 -2.80
N PRO A 68 4.54 -3.35 -2.54
CA PRO A 68 5.75 -2.55 -2.64
C PRO A 68 5.99 -2.17 -4.10
N ILE A 69 6.08 -0.88 -4.34
CA ILE A 69 6.41 -0.34 -5.66
C ILE A 69 7.92 -0.47 -5.84
N GLY A 70 8.37 -1.24 -6.83
CA GLY A 70 9.78 -1.41 -7.14
C GLY A 70 10.41 -0.17 -7.80
N LEU A 71 11.71 -0.28 -8.12
CA LEU A 71 12.49 0.84 -8.66
C LEU A 71 11.91 1.40 -9.97
N TRP A 72 11.49 0.52 -10.88
CA TRP A 72 10.89 0.92 -12.15
C TRP A 72 9.56 1.63 -11.97
N GLY A 73 8.71 1.13 -11.08
CA GLY A 73 7.45 1.78 -10.74
C GLY A 73 7.64 3.16 -10.14
N GLN A 74 8.68 3.37 -9.32
CA GLN A 74 9.01 4.69 -8.77
C GLN A 74 9.46 5.67 -9.86
N HIS A 75 10.29 5.23 -10.82
CA HIS A 75 10.69 6.05 -11.96
C HIS A 75 9.50 6.45 -12.83
N HIS A 76 8.60 5.49 -13.12
CA HIS A 76 7.37 5.79 -13.88
C HIS A 76 6.44 6.74 -13.12
N LYS A 77 6.30 6.57 -11.79
CA LYS A 77 5.54 7.50 -10.95
C LYS A 77 6.06 8.93 -11.06
N GLN A 78 7.39 9.10 -11.03
CA GLN A 78 8.00 10.41 -11.19
C GLN A 78 7.72 10.99 -12.58
N TYR A 79 7.87 10.19 -13.64
CA TYR A 79 7.56 10.60 -15.00
C TYR A 79 6.09 11.04 -15.15
N LEU A 80 5.14 10.28 -14.63
CA LEU A 80 3.71 10.65 -14.64
C LEU A 80 3.46 11.97 -13.92
N LYS A 81 4.11 12.18 -12.79
CA LYS A 81 3.96 13.41 -12.00
C LYS A 81 4.49 14.64 -12.71
N GLU A 82 5.58 14.50 -13.47
CA GLU A 82 6.23 15.62 -14.17
C GLU A 82 5.62 15.89 -15.56
N HIS A 83 5.26 14.86 -16.31
CA HIS A 83 4.86 14.98 -17.70
C HIS A 83 3.38 14.70 -17.96
N ARG A 84 2.73 13.87 -17.11
CA ARG A 84 1.32 13.46 -17.28
C ARG A 84 0.51 13.69 -16.01
N HIS A 85 0.57 14.89 -15.49
CA HIS A 85 -0.05 15.26 -14.20
C HIS A 85 -1.55 14.93 -14.11
N ILE A 86 -2.30 15.07 -15.20
CA ILE A 86 -3.73 14.76 -15.24
C ILE A 86 -3.96 13.27 -14.97
N VAL A 87 -3.23 12.40 -15.66
CA VAL A 87 -3.33 10.94 -15.51
C VAL A 87 -2.95 10.53 -14.09
N TYR A 88 -1.84 11.10 -13.58
CA TYR A 88 -1.41 10.88 -12.20
C TYR A 88 -2.49 11.23 -11.18
N THR A 89 -3.10 12.41 -11.32
CA THR A 89 -4.13 12.89 -10.38
C THR A 89 -5.40 12.04 -10.45
N THR A 90 -5.83 11.66 -11.67
CA THR A 90 -7.00 10.80 -11.85
C THR A 90 -6.81 9.45 -11.17
N MET A 91 -5.69 8.77 -11.44
CA MET A 91 -5.38 7.47 -10.81
C MET A 91 -5.21 7.57 -9.30
N LEU A 92 -4.72 8.71 -8.80
CA LEU A 92 -4.59 8.96 -7.36
C LEU A 92 -5.96 9.07 -6.69
N ILE A 93 -6.90 9.81 -7.31
CA ILE A 93 -8.28 9.98 -6.80
C ILE A 93 -9.04 8.66 -6.85
N GLU A 94 -8.84 7.85 -7.90
CA GLU A 94 -9.47 6.55 -8.06
C GLU A 94 -8.87 5.46 -7.15
N GLY A 95 -7.71 5.72 -6.51
CA GLY A 95 -7.00 4.74 -5.68
C GLY A 95 -6.29 3.63 -6.48
N THR A 96 -6.25 3.73 -7.82
CA THR A 96 -5.70 2.69 -8.72
C THR A 96 -4.20 2.83 -8.98
N LEU A 97 -3.60 3.95 -8.56
CA LEU A 97 -2.22 4.31 -8.86
C LEU A 97 -1.20 3.25 -8.43
N ASN A 98 -1.31 2.74 -7.19
CA ASN A 98 -0.33 1.80 -6.66
C ASN A 98 -0.35 0.47 -7.41
N ARG A 99 -1.53 -0.03 -7.72
CA ARG A 99 -1.70 -1.25 -8.53
C ARG A 99 -1.09 -1.08 -9.93
N TYR A 100 -1.41 0.02 -10.58
CA TYR A 100 -0.85 0.33 -11.90
C TYR A 100 0.68 0.39 -11.89
N LEU A 101 1.28 1.05 -10.88
CA LEU A 101 2.73 1.13 -10.74
C LEU A 101 3.39 -0.22 -10.44
N ALA A 102 2.71 -1.11 -9.69
CA ALA A 102 3.18 -2.46 -9.45
C ALA A 102 3.17 -3.30 -10.74
N ASP A 103 2.11 -3.18 -11.56
CA ASP A 103 2.01 -3.85 -12.86
C ASP A 103 3.12 -3.37 -13.83
N ILE A 104 3.36 -2.06 -13.90
CA ILE A 104 4.46 -1.48 -14.70
C ILE A 104 5.82 -1.98 -14.22
N ASN A 105 6.04 -2.03 -12.92
CA ASN A 105 7.29 -2.57 -12.36
C ASN A 105 7.52 -4.01 -12.78
N GLN A 106 6.50 -4.86 -12.69
CA GLN A 106 6.59 -6.26 -13.09
C GLN A 106 6.87 -6.42 -14.59
N GLN A 107 6.22 -5.63 -15.43
CA GLN A 107 6.46 -5.65 -16.89
C GLN A 107 7.89 -5.21 -17.22
N ALA A 108 8.38 -4.15 -16.56
CA ALA A 108 9.73 -3.64 -16.75
C ALA A 108 10.80 -4.68 -16.31
N GLU A 109 10.60 -5.35 -15.18
CA GLU A 109 11.49 -6.42 -14.70
C GLU A 109 11.53 -7.60 -15.67
N GLN A 110 10.38 -8.06 -16.13
CA GLN A 110 10.31 -9.16 -17.10
C GLN A 110 11.02 -8.82 -18.41
N MET A 111 10.79 -7.61 -18.93
CA MET A 111 11.45 -7.13 -20.12
C MET A 111 12.96 -7.00 -19.93
N PHE A 112 13.38 -6.45 -18.81
CA PHE A 112 14.80 -6.27 -18.48
C PHE A 112 15.55 -7.61 -18.44
N HIS A 113 15.00 -8.61 -17.76
CA HIS A 113 15.61 -9.94 -17.70
C HIS A 113 15.70 -10.60 -19.08
N ARG A 114 14.62 -10.54 -19.85
CA ARG A 114 14.59 -11.07 -21.21
C ARG A 114 15.65 -10.42 -22.09
N LEU A 115 15.78 -9.10 -22.05
CA LEU A 115 16.76 -8.37 -22.86
C LEU A 115 18.21 -8.73 -22.46
N ILE A 116 18.49 -8.90 -21.17
CA ILE A 116 19.81 -9.32 -20.70
C ILE A 116 20.15 -10.70 -21.25
N GLU A 117 19.22 -11.66 -21.17
CA GLU A 117 19.45 -13.02 -21.69
C GLU A 117 19.68 -13.04 -23.20
N GLU A 118 18.84 -12.32 -23.96
CA GLU A 118 18.98 -12.23 -25.41
C GLU A 118 20.30 -11.57 -25.84
N MET A 119 20.68 -10.47 -25.17
CA MET A 119 21.94 -9.77 -25.48
C MET A 119 23.16 -10.60 -25.07
N ALA A 120 23.13 -11.27 -23.90
CA ALA A 120 24.20 -12.12 -23.45
C ALA A 120 24.43 -13.30 -24.41
N GLN A 121 23.35 -13.91 -24.92
CA GLN A 121 23.43 -14.96 -25.93
C GLN A 121 24.01 -14.45 -27.25
N LYS A 122 23.56 -13.30 -27.72
CA LYS A 122 24.06 -12.70 -29.01
C LYS A 122 25.53 -12.31 -28.93
N GLN A 123 26.02 -11.86 -27.79
CA GLN A 123 27.41 -11.44 -27.59
C GLN A 123 28.33 -12.60 -27.10
N GLY A 124 27.78 -13.79 -26.92
CA GLY A 124 28.55 -14.95 -26.48
C GLY A 124 29.08 -14.85 -25.04
N VAL A 125 28.39 -14.07 -24.19
CA VAL A 125 28.74 -13.91 -22.79
C VAL A 125 28.29 -15.14 -22.00
N THR A 126 29.21 -16.10 -21.83
CA THR A 126 28.93 -17.39 -21.21
C THR A 126 29.62 -17.53 -19.86
N GLU A 127 29.17 -18.51 -19.07
CA GLU A 127 29.84 -18.89 -17.80
C GLU A 127 31.30 -19.36 -18.01
N GLN A 128 31.62 -19.87 -19.20
CA GLN A 128 33.00 -20.24 -19.55
C GLN A 128 33.88 -18.98 -19.68
N LEU A 129 33.36 -17.90 -20.23
CA LEU A 129 34.07 -16.61 -20.29
C LEU A 129 34.31 -16.07 -18.88
N LYS A 130 33.32 -16.17 -18.01
CA LYS A 130 33.43 -15.77 -16.61
C LYS A 130 34.54 -16.51 -15.87
N ALA A 131 34.69 -17.82 -16.13
CA ALA A 131 35.73 -18.66 -15.51
C ALA A 131 37.14 -18.33 -16.05
N LYS A 132 37.26 -17.98 -17.35
CA LYS A 132 38.57 -17.73 -17.99
C LYS A 132 39.03 -16.29 -17.85
N GLN A 133 38.08 -15.35 -18.02
CA GLN A 133 38.36 -13.91 -18.10
C GLN A 133 37.28 -13.11 -17.33
N PRO A 134 37.32 -13.15 -16.00
CA PRO A 134 36.25 -12.55 -15.17
C PRO A 134 36.11 -11.04 -15.36
N MET A 135 37.19 -10.31 -15.58
CA MET A 135 37.16 -8.86 -15.79
C MET A 135 36.49 -8.47 -17.10
N GLU A 136 36.76 -9.21 -18.18
CA GLU A 136 36.11 -9.00 -19.46
C GLU A 136 34.63 -9.34 -19.39
N TRP A 137 34.29 -10.46 -18.74
CA TRP A 137 32.90 -10.84 -18.52
C TRP A 137 32.11 -9.76 -17.77
N ILE A 138 32.69 -9.17 -16.69
CA ILE A 138 32.06 -8.08 -15.92
C ILE A 138 31.85 -6.87 -16.80
N GLY A 139 32.82 -6.49 -17.62
CA GLY A 139 32.71 -5.35 -18.54
C GLY A 139 31.59 -5.52 -19.55
N LEU A 140 31.48 -6.70 -20.17
CA LEU A 140 30.42 -7.01 -21.13
C LEU A 140 29.05 -7.06 -20.46
N MET A 141 28.93 -7.71 -19.29
CA MET A 141 27.67 -7.76 -18.55
C MET A 141 27.17 -6.38 -18.11
N ASN A 142 28.05 -5.53 -17.63
CA ASN A 142 27.70 -4.14 -17.26
C ASN A 142 27.20 -3.36 -18.48
N ASN A 143 27.82 -3.51 -19.63
CA ASN A 143 27.39 -2.88 -20.87
C ASN A 143 26.00 -3.39 -21.30
N ILE A 144 25.77 -4.71 -21.27
CA ILE A 144 24.48 -5.32 -21.58
C ILE A 144 23.39 -4.79 -20.63
N GLN A 145 23.66 -4.75 -19.33
CA GLN A 145 22.70 -4.24 -18.34
C GLN A 145 22.39 -2.74 -18.57
N ALA A 146 23.39 -1.95 -18.95
CA ALA A 146 23.18 -0.53 -19.25
C ALA A 146 22.28 -0.35 -20.48
N CYS A 147 22.57 -1.07 -21.57
CA CYS A 147 21.73 -1.05 -22.78
C CYS A 147 20.30 -1.55 -22.52
N ALA A 148 20.15 -2.65 -21.79
CA ALA A 148 18.83 -3.18 -21.45
C ALA A 148 18.02 -2.18 -20.60
N ARG A 149 18.66 -1.51 -19.63
CA ARG A 149 18.03 -0.48 -18.81
C ARG A 149 17.57 0.72 -19.64
N GLU A 150 18.37 1.14 -20.60
CA GLU A 150 18.03 2.25 -21.49
C GLU A 150 16.81 1.90 -22.36
N ILE A 151 16.75 0.69 -22.91
CA ILE A 151 15.60 0.22 -23.69
C ILE A 151 14.33 0.19 -22.85
N VAL A 152 14.38 -0.41 -21.65
CA VAL A 152 13.22 -0.49 -20.76
C VAL A 152 12.74 0.90 -20.36
N ASN A 153 13.64 1.84 -20.06
CA ASN A 153 13.26 3.22 -19.76
C ASN A 153 12.52 3.87 -20.93
N ASN A 154 13.00 3.69 -22.16
CA ASN A 154 12.40 4.31 -23.33
C ASN A 154 11.06 3.67 -23.71
N GLU A 155 10.92 2.36 -23.59
CA GLU A 155 9.73 1.64 -24.03
C GLU A 155 8.61 1.57 -22.99
N ILE A 156 8.95 1.52 -21.71
CA ILE A 156 7.95 1.33 -20.63
C ILE A 156 7.84 2.57 -19.74
N ILE A 157 8.98 3.13 -19.31
CA ILE A 157 8.95 4.15 -18.27
C ILE A 157 8.55 5.52 -18.83
N PHE A 158 8.98 5.86 -20.03
CA PHE A 158 8.74 7.16 -20.66
C PHE A 158 7.69 7.12 -21.78
N SER A 159 6.89 6.06 -21.85
CA SER A 159 5.83 5.92 -22.85
C SER A 159 4.47 6.58 -22.45
#